data_a7e4fbce90890f4dc25099ba1b9c4e47
#
_entry.id   a7e4fbce90890f4dc25099ba1b9c4e47
#
_cell.length_a   1.000
_cell.length_b   1.000
_cell.length_c   1.000
_cell.angle_alpha   90.00
_cell.angle_beta   90.00
_cell.angle_gamma   90.00
#
_symmetry.space_group_name_H-M   'P 1'
#
loop_
_entity.id
_entity.type
_entity.pdbx_description
1 polymer ?
#
loop_
_entity_poly.entity_id
_entity_poly.type
_entity_poly.pdbx_seq_one_letter_code
_entity_poly.pdbx_strand_id
1 'polypeptide(L)'
;FRNTGGSNGPHLHFEMRKTNGQLPINAMQYPLLIEDTRRPQVQNFYLYSGMDSFSSQKEYPLKKINDSVYTSAGIIASGKVNVGLRLFDRQNKSQNKNGIYSASIKLNGVEYFNYQMDQISFDDSKFINLMIDYKELKTKKRRIQRFFAHPKQNFSFLKNKNQNGEMHIYPGKSYQLLIELNDYNKNSSFIEVYLTGIKNELEYQKKKENLIEITKDHIYEFNDKSVYFQKDSFFGKADIKVKDQGDTLIVGKDIYPMKKA
;
A
#
# COMPACT_ATOMS: atom_id res chain seq x y z
N PHE A 1 -14.76 28.40 -14.95
CA PHE A 1 -14.25 27.01 -14.86
C PHE A 1 -15.40 26.10 -14.47
N ARG A 2 -15.65 25.03 -15.21
CA ARG A 2 -16.64 23.98 -14.85
C ARG A 2 -15.89 22.78 -14.30
N ASN A 3 -16.44 22.16 -13.24
CA ASN A 3 -16.04 20.82 -12.82
C ASN A 3 -16.50 19.82 -13.88
N THR A 4 -15.54 19.05 -14.41
CA THR A 4 -15.84 17.92 -15.29
C THR A 4 -15.24 16.66 -14.67
N GLY A 5 -16.02 15.58 -14.62
CA GLY A 5 -15.61 14.32 -13.99
C GLY A 5 -15.71 14.34 -12.47
N GLY A 6 -15.04 13.40 -11.81
CA GLY A 6 -15.06 13.18 -10.35
C GLY A 6 -14.16 14.12 -9.54
N SER A 7 -14.28 15.42 -9.74
CA SER A 7 -13.47 16.45 -9.09
C SER A 7 -14.23 17.15 -7.96
N ASN A 8 -13.54 17.44 -6.85
CA ASN A 8 -14.10 18.16 -5.70
C ASN A 8 -14.02 19.69 -5.83
N GLY A 9 -13.61 20.22 -6.98
CA GLY A 9 -13.49 21.65 -7.26
C GLY A 9 -12.72 21.97 -8.55
N PRO A 10 -12.80 23.23 -9.04
CA PRO A 10 -12.03 23.63 -10.22
C PRO A 10 -10.51 23.46 -9.98
N HIS A 11 -9.83 22.81 -10.89
CA HIS A 11 -8.38 22.63 -10.85
C HIS A 11 -7.80 22.55 -12.25
N LEU A 12 -6.50 22.82 -12.39
CA LEU A 12 -5.76 22.57 -13.60
C LEU A 12 -5.24 21.12 -13.56
N HIS A 13 -5.59 20.35 -14.58
CA HIS A 13 -5.01 19.03 -14.83
C HIS A 13 -3.84 19.18 -15.79
N PHE A 14 -2.66 18.73 -15.37
CA PHE A 14 -1.46 18.67 -16.19
C PHE A 14 -0.92 17.23 -16.17
N GLU A 15 -0.72 16.68 -17.35
CA GLU A 15 -0.26 15.32 -17.52
C GLU A 15 0.71 15.22 -18.69
N MET A 16 1.75 14.40 -18.53
CA MET A 16 2.71 14.08 -19.57
C MET A 16 2.56 12.61 -19.97
N ARG A 17 2.59 12.35 -21.29
CA ARG A 17 2.48 10.99 -21.83
C ARG A 17 3.54 10.76 -22.90
N LYS A 18 4.01 9.52 -23.01
CA LYS A 18 4.77 9.10 -24.19
C LYS A 18 3.85 9.13 -25.40
N THR A 19 4.31 9.67 -26.53
CA THR A 19 3.52 9.75 -27.76
C THR A 19 3.09 8.36 -28.24
N ASN A 20 4.01 7.39 -28.19
CA ASN A 20 3.70 6.00 -28.49
C ASN A 20 3.06 5.31 -27.27
N GLY A 21 1.85 4.77 -27.45
CA GLY A 21 1.12 4.05 -26.41
C GLY A 21 0.45 4.92 -25.35
N GLN A 22 0.55 6.27 -25.45
CA GLN A 22 -0.11 7.21 -24.53
C GLN A 22 0.16 6.90 -23.03
N LEU A 23 1.36 6.35 -22.73
CA LEU A 23 1.75 5.95 -21.40
C LEU A 23 2.01 7.17 -20.50
N PRO A 24 1.26 7.38 -19.42
CA PRO A 24 1.53 8.44 -18.44
C PRO A 24 2.91 8.27 -17.80
N ILE A 25 3.64 9.38 -17.75
CA ILE A 25 4.97 9.45 -17.16
C ILE A 25 5.01 10.52 -16.06
N ASN A 26 5.97 10.40 -15.16
CA ASN A 26 6.18 11.40 -14.14
C ASN A 26 6.57 12.73 -14.80
N ALA A 27 5.72 13.75 -14.65
CA ALA A 27 5.94 15.07 -15.26
C ALA A 27 7.24 15.74 -14.79
N MET A 28 7.75 15.37 -13.61
CA MET A 28 9.03 15.87 -13.09
C MET A 28 10.25 15.44 -13.94
N GLN A 29 10.11 14.47 -14.85
CA GLN A 29 11.16 14.10 -15.81
C GLN A 29 11.45 15.19 -16.85
N TYR A 30 10.59 16.18 -16.95
CA TYR A 30 10.80 17.35 -17.78
C TYR A 30 11.31 18.52 -16.92
N PRO A 31 11.99 19.51 -17.51
CA PRO A 31 12.58 20.62 -16.78
C PRO A 31 11.51 21.58 -16.25
N LEU A 32 10.63 21.07 -15.40
CA LEU A 32 9.77 21.88 -14.57
C LEU A 32 10.65 22.53 -13.49
N LEU A 33 10.77 23.86 -13.51
CA LEU A 33 11.57 24.62 -12.55
C LEU A 33 10.90 24.62 -11.16
N ILE A 34 10.79 23.44 -10.57
CA ILE A 34 10.22 23.24 -9.23
C ILE A 34 11.38 23.01 -8.26
N GLU A 35 11.67 24.04 -7.47
CA GLU A 35 12.61 23.90 -6.37
C GLU A 35 11.99 23.07 -5.27
N ASP A 36 12.71 22.04 -4.84
CA ASP A 36 12.35 21.27 -3.67
C ASP A 36 13.56 20.80 -2.89
N THR A 37 13.59 21.20 -1.62
CA THR A 37 14.62 20.84 -0.64
C THR A 37 14.02 20.09 0.56
N ARG A 38 12.71 19.83 0.51
CA ARG A 38 11.99 19.17 1.59
C ARG A 38 12.11 17.66 1.43
N ARG A 39 12.40 16.99 2.53
CA ARG A 39 12.52 15.53 2.55
C ARG A 39 11.17 14.88 2.79
N PRO A 40 10.94 13.66 2.27
CA PRO A 40 9.80 12.85 2.66
C PRO A 40 9.63 12.76 4.17
N GLN A 41 8.41 12.93 4.65
CA GLN A 41 8.09 12.88 6.07
C GLN A 41 7.40 11.57 6.43
N VAL A 42 7.89 10.90 7.46
CA VAL A 42 7.32 9.64 7.96
C VAL A 42 6.63 9.87 9.28
N GLN A 43 5.40 9.39 9.39
CA GLN A 43 4.57 9.53 10.58
C GLN A 43 4.59 8.27 11.45
N ASN A 44 4.35 7.10 10.81
CA ASN A 44 4.21 5.83 11.50
C ASN A 44 4.83 4.69 10.68
N PHE A 45 5.36 3.71 11.38
CA PHE A 45 5.88 2.46 10.82
C PHE A 45 4.96 1.31 11.23
N TYR A 46 4.71 0.40 10.29
CA TYR A 46 3.85 -0.77 10.48
C TYR A 46 4.55 -2.04 10.03
N LEU A 47 4.39 -3.10 10.80
CA LEU A 47 4.68 -4.46 10.34
C LEU A 47 3.36 -5.23 10.14
N TYR A 48 3.28 -5.91 9.00
CA TYR A 48 2.18 -6.81 8.64
C TYR A 48 2.64 -8.25 8.77
N SER A 49 1.77 -9.13 9.27
CA SER A 49 2.04 -10.57 9.39
C SER A 49 1.62 -11.38 8.16
N GLY A 50 1.37 -10.75 7.02
CA GLY A 50 0.96 -11.37 5.77
C GLY A 50 0.67 -10.32 4.70
N MET A 51 0.31 -10.76 3.50
CA MET A 51 0.12 -9.89 2.33
C MET A 51 -1.35 -9.62 1.98
N ASP A 52 -2.29 -10.30 2.58
CA ASP A 52 -3.71 -10.20 2.26
C ASP A 52 -4.46 -9.13 3.09
N SER A 53 -5.75 -8.99 2.82
CA SER A 53 -6.63 -8.05 3.53
C SER A 53 -6.88 -8.42 5.00
N PHE A 54 -6.53 -9.63 5.40
CA PHE A 54 -6.70 -10.16 6.75
C PHE A 54 -5.42 -10.14 7.56
N SER A 55 -4.31 -9.73 6.95
CA SER A 55 -3.03 -9.58 7.64
C SER A 55 -3.20 -8.69 8.86
N SER A 56 -2.77 -9.17 10.00
CA SER A 56 -2.68 -8.33 11.18
C SER A 56 -1.56 -7.31 10.97
N GLN A 57 -1.80 -6.09 11.40
CA GLN A 57 -0.77 -5.05 11.39
C GLN A 57 -0.51 -4.57 12.81
N LYS A 58 0.73 -4.28 13.10
CA LYS A 58 1.15 -3.63 14.33
C LYS A 58 1.84 -2.31 14.01
N GLU A 59 1.37 -1.25 14.64
CA GLU A 59 1.93 0.09 14.53
C GLU A 59 3.07 0.27 15.53
N TYR A 60 4.14 0.90 15.09
CA TYR A 60 5.29 1.26 15.92
C TYR A 60 5.56 2.75 15.79
N PRO A 61 5.70 3.47 16.91
CA PRO A 61 6.03 4.89 16.86
C PRO A 61 7.45 5.08 16.35
N LEU A 62 7.65 6.12 15.54
CA LEU A 62 8.95 6.53 15.06
C LEU A 62 9.45 7.73 15.85
N LYS A 63 10.73 7.69 16.24
CA LYS A 63 11.47 8.82 16.77
C LYS A 63 12.35 9.39 15.66
N LYS A 64 12.26 10.69 15.44
CA LYS A 64 13.16 11.43 14.55
C LYS A 64 14.48 11.66 15.27
N ILE A 65 15.58 11.18 14.70
CA ILE A 65 16.94 11.31 15.24
C ILE A 65 17.59 12.62 14.76
N ASN A 66 17.40 12.90 13.46
CA ASN A 66 17.84 14.15 12.81
C ASN A 66 16.89 14.46 11.64
N ASP A 67 17.24 15.40 10.79
CA ASP A 67 16.36 15.85 9.70
C ASP A 67 16.06 14.79 8.64
N SER A 68 16.86 13.74 8.54
CA SER A 68 16.70 12.70 7.54
C SER A 68 16.49 11.31 8.11
N VAL A 69 16.74 11.07 9.42
CA VAL A 69 16.75 9.71 9.99
C VAL A 69 15.70 9.54 11.06
N TYR A 70 14.96 8.45 10.93
CA TYR A 70 13.96 7.97 11.87
C TYR A 70 14.37 6.61 12.41
N THR A 71 13.98 6.32 13.64
CA THR A 71 14.18 5.00 14.27
C THR A 71 12.98 4.62 15.13
N SER A 72 12.90 3.34 15.47
CA SER A 72 11.95 2.84 16.46
C SER A 72 12.66 1.91 17.43
N ALA A 73 12.28 1.94 18.70
CA ALA A 73 12.83 1.07 19.72
C ALA A 73 12.35 -0.38 19.54
N GLY A 74 13.22 -1.33 19.89
CA GLY A 74 13.05 -2.76 20.10
C GLY A 74 11.81 -3.40 19.47
N ILE A 75 11.82 -3.62 18.15
CA ILE A 75 10.71 -4.27 17.46
C ILE A 75 10.87 -5.78 17.57
N ILE A 76 9.85 -6.42 18.12
CA ILE A 76 9.76 -7.88 18.19
C ILE A 76 8.90 -8.36 17.04
N ALA A 77 9.41 -9.33 16.27
CA ALA A 77 8.72 -9.89 15.10
C ALA A 77 8.89 -11.42 15.03
N SER A 78 8.05 -12.09 14.26
CA SER A 78 8.10 -13.53 14.05
C SER A 78 7.57 -13.92 12.68
N GLY A 79 8.20 -14.91 12.05
CA GLY A 79 7.75 -15.46 10.78
C GLY A 79 7.81 -14.47 9.64
N LYS A 80 6.81 -14.51 8.78
CA LYS A 80 6.71 -13.65 7.59
C LYS A 80 6.19 -12.27 7.94
N VAL A 81 6.95 -11.24 7.58
CA VAL A 81 6.60 -9.84 7.84
C VAL A 81 6.75 -8.98 6.60
N ASN A 82 5.95 -7.94 6.53
CA ASN A 82 5.95 -6.94 5.47
C ASN A 82 5.88 -5.54 6.07
N VAL A 83 6.37 -4.55 5.33
CA VAL A 83 6.46 -3.16 5.79
C VAL A 83 5.33 -2.31 5.24
N GLY A 84 4.78 -1.45 6.09
CA GLY A 84 3.94 -0.34 5.71
C GLY A 84 4.38 0.95 6.38
N LEU A 85 4.18 2.08 5.71
CA LEU A 85 4.49 3.40 6.24
C LEU A 85 3.32 4.36 6.03
N ARG A 86 3.05 5.16 7.05
CA ARG A 86 2.27 6.37 6.89
C ARG A 86 3.23 7.51 6.64
N LEU A 87 3.23 8.02 5.42
CA LEU A 87 4.18 9.01 4.95
C LEU A 87 3.54 9.97 3.95
N PHE A 88 4.22 11.05 3.69
CA PHE A 88 3.93 11.99 2.61
C PHE A 88 5.17 12.81 2.29
N ASP A 89 5.15 13.41 1.12
CA ASP A 89 6.10 14.42 0.71
C ASP A 89 5.43 15.77 0.49
N ARG A 90 6.19 16.85 0.47
CA ARG A 90 5.74 18.21 0.16
C ARG A 90 6.84 18.99 -0.54
N GLN A 91 6.47 19.62 -1.61
CA GLN A 91 7.35 20.55 -2.28
C GLN A 91 7.46 21.90 -1.55
N ASN A 92 8.53 22.63 -1.80
CA ASN A 92 8.70 23.99 -1.31
C ASN A 92 7.49 24.87 -1.68
N LYS A 93 7.10 25.76 -0.76
CA LYS A 93 5.96 26.69 -0.93
C LYS A 93 4.60 26.02 -1.16
N SER A 94 4.49 24.69 -1.06
CA SER A 94 3.24 23.95 -1.16
C SER A 94 2.85 23.29 0.16
N GLN A 95 1.54 23.31 0.48
CA GLN A 95 0.98 22.58 1.61
C GLN A 95 0.39 21.22 1.19
N ASN A 96 0.34 20.95 -0.11
CA ASN A 96 -0.17 19.69 -0.64
C ASN A 96 0.72 18.52 -0.18
N LYS A 97 0.07 17.41 0.15
CA LYS A 97 0.76 16.16 0.48
C LYS A 97 0.84 15.30 -0.79
N ASN A 98 2.04 15.07 -1.24
CA ASN A 98 2.34 14.24 -2.39
C ASN A 98 2.76 12.83 -1.95
N GLY A 99 2.79 11.87 -2.88
CA GLY A 99 3.49 10.60 -2.71
C GLY A 99 5.00 10.79 -2.86
N ILE A 100 5.77 9.82 -2.40
CA ILE A 100 7.22 9.78 -2.61
C ILE A 100 7.55 9.25 -4.02
N TYR A 101 8.71 9.58 -4.53
CA TYR A 101 9.17 9.16 -5.85
C TYR A 101 9.72 7.73 -5.85
N SER A 102 10.58 7.41 -4.90
CA SER A 102 11.16 6.06 -4.81
C SER A 102 11.33 5.58 -3.38
N ALA A 103 11.39 4.26 -3.21
CA ALA A 103 11.72 3.63 -1.96
C ALA A 103 12.52 2.35 -2.17
N SER A 104 13.47 2.09 -1.26
CA SER A 104 14.21 0.83 -1.15
C SER A 104 14.09 0.29 0.27
N ILE A 105 13.87 -1.01 0.41
CA ILE A 105 13.79 -1.71 1.69
C ILE A 105 14.80 -2.84 1.71
N LYS A 106 15.68 -2.80 2.71
CA LYS A 106 16.75 -3.79 2.90
C LYS A 106 16.69 -4.39 4.30
N LEU A 107 16.80 -5.70 4.38
CA LEU A 107 16.96 -6.45 5.62
C LEU A 107 18.39 -7.06 5.64
N ASN A 108 19.20 -6.68 6.63
CA ASN A 108 20.62 -7.08 6.72
C ASN A 108 21.37 -6.85 5.39
N GLY A 109 21.13 -5.71 4.73
CA GLY A 109 21.74 -5.35 3.44
C GLY A 109 21.11 -5.98 2.20
N VAL A 110 20.28 -7.01 2.33
CA VAL A 110 19.57 -7.64 1.20
C VAL A 110 18.33 -6.84 0.86
N GLU A 111 18.20 -6.43 -0.41
CA GLU A 111 17.05 -5.68 -0.89
C GLU A 111 15.85 -6.61 -1.14
N TYR A 112 14.72 -6.28 -0.49
CA TYR A 112 13.46 -7.01 -0.61
C TYR A 112 12.43 -6.29 -1.47
N PHE A 113 12.46 -4.96 -1.47
CA PHE A 113 11.50 -4.17 -2.21
C PHE A 113 12.14 -2.88 -2.70
N ASN A 114 11.91 -2.55 -3.96
CA ASN A 114 12.34 -1.30 -4.56
C ASN A 114 11.35 -0.85 -5.61
N TYR A 115 10.95 0.40 -5.57
CA TYR A 115 10.21 1.01 -6.66
C TYR A 115 10.70 2.42 -6.98
N GLN A 116 10.43 2.83 -8.20
CA GLN A 116 10.70 4.17 -8.68
C GLN A 116 9.56 4.62 -9.60
N MET A 117 8.85 5.67 -9.23
CA MET A 117 7.62 6.14 -9.88
C MET A 117 7.93 6.98 -11.12
N ASP A 118 8.44 6.33 -12.17
CA ASP A 118 8.75 6.97 -13.46
C ASP A 118 7.53 7.05 -14.37
N GLN A 119 6.71 6.01 -14.35
CA GLN A 119 5.56 5.85 -15.22
C GLN A 119 4.55 4.85 -14.63
N ILE A 120 3.29 4.96 -15.03
CA ILE A 120 2.25 4.01 -14.69
C ILE A 120 1.28 3.87 -15.86
N SER A 121 0.95 2.64 -16.28
CA SER A 121 -0.05 2.45 -17.33
C SER A 121 -1.48 2.63 -16.78
N PHE A 122 -2.40 3.02 -17.66
CA PHE A 122 -3.82 3.07 -17.29
C PHE A 122 -4.36 1.70 -16.92
N ASP A 123 -3.90 0.64 -17.59
CA ASP A 123 -4.28 -0.74 -17.29
C ASP A 123 -3.85 -1.16 -15.88
N ASP A 124 -2.72 -0.65 -15.41
CA ASP A 124 -2.19 -0.92 -14.07
C ASP A 124 -2.81 -0.04 -12.98
N SER A 125 -3.40 1.10 -13.35
CA SER A 125 -3.94 2.07 -12.39
C SER A 125 -4.98 1.45 -11.44
N LYS A 126 -5.76 0.47 -11.89
CA LYS A 126 -6.71 -0.30 -11.08
C LYS A 126 -6.06 -1.04 -9.90
N PHE A 127 -4.78 -1.40 -10.03
CA PHE A 127 -4.05 -2.12 -8.98
C PHE A 127 -3.41 -1.19 -7.93
N ILE A 128 -3.46 0.14 -8.13
CA ILE A 128 -2.81 1.10 -7.24
C ILE A 128 -3.35 1.00 -5.80
N ASN A 129 -4.62 0.62 -5.64
CA ASN A 129 -5.23 0.41 -4.33
C ASN A 129 -4.61 -0.74 -3.53
N LEU A 130 -3.84 -1.64 -4.19
CA LEU A 130 -3.09 -2.68 -3.50
C LEU A 130 -1.78 -2.17 -2.89
N MET A 131 -1.30 -1.01 -3.35
CA MET A 131 -0.13 -0.32 -2.79
C MET A 131 -0.45 0.41 -1.48
N ILE A 132 -1.69 0.39 -1.03
CA ILE A 132 -2.13 1.01 0.22
C ILE A 132 -2.92 0.02 1.07
N ASP A 133 -2.97 0.26 2.37
CA ASP A 133 -3.92 -0.42 3.23
C ASP A 133 -5.32 0.15 2.99
N TYR A 134 -6.04 -0.48 2.09
CA TYR A 134 -7.36 -0.02 1.66
C TYR A 134 -8.37 -0.02 2.82
N LYS A 135 -8.29 -1.01 3.70
CA LYS A 135 -9.14 -1.09 4.90
C LYS A 135 -8.90 0.08 5.85
N GLU A 136 -7.65 0.38 6.18
CA GLU A 136 -7.31 1.54 7.03
C GLU A 136 -7.74 2.87 6.38
N LEU A 137 -7.56 2.99 5.05
CA LEU A 137 -8.02 4.16 4.33
C LEU A 137 -9.55 4.34 4.41
N LYS A 138 -10.32 3.28 4.19
CA LYS A 138 -11.80 3.37 4.17
C LYS A 138 -12.38 3.54 5.57
N THR A 139 -11.87 2.83 6.57
CA THR A 139 -12.45 2.82 7.92
C THR A 139 -11.93 3.94 8.82
N LYS A 140 -10.65 4.31 8.69
CA LYS A 140 -9.98 5.27 9.59
C LYS A 140 -9.43 6.50 8.89
N LYS A 141 -9.59 6.61 7.56
CA LYS A 141 -9.02 7.68 6.73
C LYS A 141 -7.49 7.77 6.85
N ARG A 142 -6.83 6.66 7.15
CA ARG A 142 -5.38 6.55 7.26
C ARG A 142 -4.80 5.96 5.99
N ARG A 143 -4.01 6.73 5.26
CA ARG A 143 -3.30 6.23 4.08
C ARG A 143 -1.97 5.62 4.52
N ILE A 144 -1.92 4.31 4.61
CA ILE A 144 -0.69 3.54 4.87
C ILE A 144 -0.24 2.98 3.53
N GLN A 145 0.94 3.36 3.09
CA GLN A 145 1.55 2.80 1.89
C GLN A 145 2.19 1.46 2.24
N ARG A 146 1.91 0.46 1.41
CA ARG A 146 2.47 -0.88 1.52
C ARG A 146 3.73 -0.98 0.68
N PHE A 147 4.78 -1.57 1.25
CA PHE A 147 6.06 -1.82 0.58
C PHE A 147 6.24 -3.32 0.34
N PHE A 148 5.20 -3.93 -0.13
CA PHE A 148 5.13 -5.31 -0.59
C PHE A 148 4.09 -5.40 -1.70
N ALA A 149 4.33 -6.31 -2.65
CA ALA A 149 3.49 -6.45 -3.83
C ALA A 149 2.60 -7.69 -3.73
N HIS A 150 1.34 -7.54 -4.11
CA HIS A 150 0.53 -8.72 -4.36
C HIS A 150 1.13 -9.51 -5.53
N PRO A 151 1.15 -10.87 -5.53
CA PRO A 151 1.76 -11.67 -6.59
C PRO A 151 1.27 -11.34 -8.01
N LYS A 152 0.03 -10.88 -8.13
CA LYS A 152 -0.57 -10.45 -9.43
C LYS A 152 -0.19 -9.03 -9.86
N GLN A 153 0.52 -8.25 -9.02
CA GLN A 153 0.98 -6.91 -9.38
C GLN A 153 2.27 -6.99 -10.17
N ASN A 154 2.26 -6.38 -11.34
CA ASN A 154 3.44 -6.30 -12.18
C ASN A 154 3.63 -4.88 -12.74
N PHE A 155 3.62 -3.89 -11.84
CA PHE A 155 3.88 -2.51 -12.21
C PHE A 155 5.29 -2.34 -12.77
N SER A 156 5.41 -1.59 -13.86
CA SER A 156 6.70 -1.27 -14.49
C SER A 156 7.62 -0.44 -13.59
N PHE A 157 7.08 0.26 -12.61
CA PHE A 157 7.82 1.04 -11.63
C PHE A 157 8.39 0.21 -10.47
N LEU A 158 8.00 -1.06 -10.30
CA LEU A 158 8.61 -1.97 -9.34
C LEU A 158 9.94 -2.47 -9.91
N LYS A 159 11.06 -2.03 -9.34
CA LYS A 159 12.42 -2.39 -9.80
C LYS A 159 12.87 -3.72 -9.19
N ASN A 160 12.56 -3.95 -7.92
CA ASN A 160 12.82 -5.20 -7.23
C ASN A 160 11.66 -5.54 -6.29
N LYS A 161 11.29 -6.81 -6.28
CA LYS A 161 10.27 -7.37 -5.39
C LYS A 161 10.65 -8.79 -4.97
N ASN A 162 11.87 -8.95 -4.40
CA ASN A 162 12.32 -10.21 -3.84
C ASN A 162 11.25 -10.75 -2.87
N GLN A 163 10.75 -11.97 -3.13
CA GLN A 163 9.62 -12.57 -2.40
C GLN A 163 8.43 -11.61 -2.25
N ASN A 164 8.17 -10.76 -3.25
CA ASN A 164 7.15 -9.71 -3.22
C ASN A 164 7.28 -8.69 -2.08
N GLY A 165 8.46 -8.53 -1.49
CA GLY A 165 8.72 -7.68 -0.33
C GLY A 165 8.53 -8.36 1.02
N GLU A 166 8.14 -9.64 1.04
CA GLU A 166 7.99 -10.42 2.27
C GLU A 166 9.34 -10.86 2.83
N MET A 167 9.60 -10.52 4.08
CA MET A 167 10.81 -10.87 4.82
C MET A 167 10.51 -11.94 5.84
N HIS A 168 11.45 -12.85 6.09
CA HIS A 168 11.28 -13.90 7.10
C HIS A 168 12.17 -13.63 8.32
N ILE A 169 11.54 -13.51 9.48
CA ILE A 169 12.19 -13.28 10.77
C ILE A 169 12.23 -14.57 11.57
N TYR A 170 13.42 -15.13 11.76
CA TYR A 170 13.63 -16.37 12.50
C TYR A 170 13.84 -16.10 14.00
N PRO A 171 13.33 -16.99 14.88
CA PRO A 171 13.52 -16.88 16.31
C PRO A 171 15.00 -16.81 16.71
N GLY A 172 15.31 -16.00 17.72
CA GLY A 172 16.65 -15.84 18.26
C GLY A 172 17.63 -15.09 17.37
N LYS A 173 17.17 -14.53 16.24
CA LYS A 173 18.00 -13.72 15.34
C LYS A 173 17.67 -12.25 15.48
N SER A 174 18.68 -11.41 15.26
CA SER A 174 18.52 -9.95 15.18
C SER A 174 18.72 -9.50 13.74
N TYR A 175 17.97 -8.47 13.35
CA TYR A 175 17.96 -7.94 12.00
C TYR A 175 18.00 -6.42 12.01
N GLN A 176 18.75 -5.86 11.08
CA GLN A 176 18.69 -4.44 10.74
C GLN A 176 17.80 -4.26 9.52
N LEU A 177 16.75 -3.48 9.67
CA LEU A 177 15.87 -3.07 8.58
C LEU A 177 16.19 -1.61 8.24
N LEU A 178 16.63 -1.38 7.01
CA LEU A 178 16.90 -0.06 6.47
C LEU A 178 15.89 0.26 5.36
N ILE A 179 15.23 1.40 5.47
CA ILE A 179 14.30 1.91 4.47
C ILE A 179 14.80 3.28 4.02
N GLU A 180 15.00 3.43 2.73
CA GLU A 180 15.34 4.69 2.08
C GLU A 180 14.14 5.18 1.27
N LEU A 181 13.79 6.45 1.46
CA LEU A 181 12.66 7.12 0.80
C LEU A 181 13.17 8.37 0.12
N ASN A 182 12.86 8.54 -1.16
CA ASN A 182 13.31 9.69 -1.92
C ASN A 182 12.13 10.41 -2.59
N ASP A 183 12.19 11.73 -2.64
CA ASP A 183 11.44 12.52 -3.57
C ASP A 183 12.12 12.54 -4.96
N TYR A 184 11.54 13.24 -5.93
CA TYR A 184 12.11 13.34 -7.27
C TYR A 184 13.42 14.14 -7.29
N ASN A 185 13.57 15.13 -6.42
CA ASN A 185 14.76 16.00 -6.33
C ASN A 185 15.90 15.35 -5.52
N LYS A 186 15.76 14.07 -5.14
CA LYS A 186 16.72 13.28 -4.36
C LYS A 186 16.89 13.74 -2.91
N ASN A 187 15.91 14.45 -2.36
CA ASN A 187 15.87 14.64 -0.92
C ASN A 187 15.47 13.33 -0.26
N SER A 188 16.34 12.82 0.60
CA SER A 188 16.19 11.46 1.17
C SER A 188 15.79 11.49 2.64
N SER A 189 14.96 10.53 3.03
CA SER A 189 14.69 10.18 4.42
C SER A 189 14.95 8.69 4.64
N PHE A 190 15.49 8.36 5.81
CA PHE A 190 15.87 7.00 6.18
C PHE A 190 15.11 6.56 7.42
N ILE A 191 14.72 5.28 7.45
CA ILE A 191 14.20 4.63 8.64
C ILE A 191 15.12 3.46 8.93
N GLU A 192 15.74 3.48 10.10
CA GLU A 192 16.60 2.43 10.58
C GLU A 192 16.00 1.83 11.84
N VAL A 193 15.61 0.56 11.78
CA VAL A 193 15.03 -0.15 12.92
C VAL A 193 15.68 -1.52 13.09
N TYR A 194 15.74 -1.97 14.33
CA TYR A 194 16.27 -3.28 14.69
C TYR A 194 15.13 -4.19 15.11
N LEU A 195 15.09 -5.39 14.48
CA LEU A 195 14.08 -6.41 14.76
C LEU A 195 14.72 -7.54 15.54
N THR A 196 14.04 -8.02 16.57
CA THR A 196 14.41 -9.24 17.29
C THR A 196 13.40 -10.32 16.99
N GLY A 197 13.88 -11.44 16.46
CA GLY A 197 13.04 -12.59 16.16
C GLY A 197 12.69 -13.38 17.42
N ILE A 198 11.39 -13.62 17.60
CA ILE A 198 10.89 -14.47 18.67
C ILE A 198 10.17 -15.69 18.11
N LYS A 199 10.01 -16.73 18.93
CA LYS A 199 9.15 -17.86 18.60
C LYS A 199 7.69 -17.39 18.71
N ASN A 200 6.95 -17.48 17.60
CA ASN A 200 5.52 -17.18 17.63
C ASN A 200 4.79 -18.36 18.24
N GLU A 201 4.02 -18.14 19.30
CA GLU A 201 2.97 -19.06 19.68
C GLU A 201 1.82 -18.79 18.69
N LEU A 202 1.46 -19.81 17.91
CA LEU A 202 0.45 -19.72 16.84
C LEU A 202 -0.82 -19.05 17.39
N GLU A 203 -1.06 -17.81 17.04
CA GLU A 203 -2.39 -17.23 17.18
C GLU A 203 -3.31 -17.99 16.22
N TYR A 204 -4.16 -18.83 16.79
CA TYR A 204 -5.22 -19.52 16.06
C TYR A 204 -6.20 -18.48 15.53
N GLN A 205 -6.04 -18.10 14.28
CA GLN A 205 -6.99 -17.20 13.62
C GLN A 205 -8.34 -17.90 13.56
N LYS A 206 -9.35 -17.37 14.26
CA LYS A 206 -10.74 -17.83 14.13
C LYS A 206 -11.11 -17.85 12.65
N LYS A 207 -11.53 -19.01 12.15
CA LYS A 207 -12.05 -19.19 10.79
C LYS A 207 -13.23 -18.24 10.61
N LYS A 208 -13.15 -17.30 9.68
CA LYS A 208 -14.23 -16.36 9.39
C LYS A 208 -15.28 -17.07 8.54
N GLU A 209 -16.53 -17.07 8.99
CA GLU A 209 -17.61 -17.84 8.39
C GLU A 209 -18.04 -17.38 6.99
N ASN A 210 -17.80 -16.12 6.63
CA ASN A 210 -18.25 -15.53 5.36
C ASN A 210 -17.09 -15.23 4.41
N LEU A 211 -16.09 -16.10 4.37
CA LEU A 211 -14.91 -15.90 3.56
C LEU A 211 -15.19 -16.25 2.10
N ILE A 212 -15.19 -15.25 1.22
CA ILE A 212 -15.26 -15.45 -0.23
C ILE A 212 -13.85 -15.75 -0.74
N GLU A 213 -13.70 -16.91 -1.37
CA GLU A 213 -12.48 -17.30 -2.06
C GLU A 213 -12.51 -16.78 -3.49
N ILE A 214 -11.44 -16.13 -3.91
CA ILE A 214 -11.34 -15.53 -5.26
C ILE A 214 -11.28 -16.56 -6.39
N THR A 215 -11.03 -17.81 -6.08
CA THR A 215 -10.88 -18.91 -7.07
C THR A 215 -12.21 -19.51 -7.51
N LYS A 216 -13.31 -19.15 -6.88
CA LYS A 216 -14.65 -19.70 -7.13
C LYS A 216 -15.67 -18.59 -7.25
N ASP A 217 -16.75 -18.92 -7.95
CA ASP A 217 -17.95 -18.09 -7.97
C ASP A 217 -18.71 -18.28 -6.64
N HIS A 218 -19.30 -17.19 -6.14
CA HIS A 218 -20.11 -17.20 -4.94
C HIS A 218 -21.46 -16.57 -5.21
N ILE A 219 -22.54 -17.28 -4.83
CA ILE A 219 -23.90 -16.80 -4.91
C ILE A 219 -24.49 -16.75 -3.51
N TYR A 220 -25.10 -15.62 -3.18
CA TYR A 220 -25.92 -15.47 -1.98
C TYR A 220 -27.36 -15.32 -2.45
N GLU A 221 -28.23 -16.26 -2.07
CA GLU A 221 -29.64 -16.28 -2.44
C GLU A 221 -30.50 -15.84 -1.26
N PHE A 222 -31.47 -14.99 -1.55
CA PHE A 222 -32.49 -14.53 -0.65
C PHE A 222 -33.81 -14.60 -1.41
N ASN A 223 -34.92 -14.92 -0.80
CA ASN A 223 -36.25 -15.18 -1.39
C ASN A 223 -36.43 -14.83 -2.88
N ASP A 224 -36.40 -13.55 -3.22
CA ASP A 224 -36.59 -12.98 -4.57
C ASP A 224 -35.35 -12.30 -5.14
N LYS A 225 -34.21 -12.35 -4.44
CA LYS A 225 -33.00 -11.63 -4.78
C LYS A 225 -31.77 -12.52 -4.68
N SER A 226 -30.76 -12.22 -5.48
CA SER A 226 -29.46 -12.86 -5.34
C SER A 226 -28.31 -11.86 -5.52
N VAL A 227 -27.18 -12.15 -4.89
CA VAL A 227 -25.91 -11.44 -5.13
C VAL A 227 -24.89 -12.45 -5.66
N TYR A 228 -24.34 -12.16 -6.82
CA TYR A 228 -23.36 -12.99 -7.47
C TYR A 228 -21.98 -12.32 -7.45
N PHE A 229 -21.00 -13.01 -6.91
CA PHE A 229 -19.59 -12.64 -7.01
C PHE A 229 -18.87 -13.62 -7.92
N GLN A 230 -18.50 -13.14 -9.10
CA GLN A 230 -17.72 -13.93 -10.04
C GLN A 230 -16.35 -14.26 -9.45
N LYS A 231 -15.80 -15.42 -9.79
CA LYS A 231 -14.40 -15.73 -9.48
C LYS A 231 -13.49 -14.55 -9.86
N ASP A 232 -12.47 -14.34 -9.09
CA ASP A 232 -11.54 -13.23 -9.28
C ASP A 232 -12.11 -11.80 -9.14
N SER A 233 -13.30 -11.63 -8.53
CA SER A 233 -13.87 -10.30 -8.25
C SER A 233 -13.04 -9.48 -7.28
N PHE A 234 -12.28 -10.11 -6.40
CA PHE A 234 -11.40 -9.46 -5.42
C PHE A 234 -9.94 -9.78 -5.68
N PHE A 235 -9.05 -8.93 -5.17
CA PHE A 235 -7.61 -9.17 -5.25
C PHE A 235 -7.09 -10.19 -4.21
N GLY A 236 -7.89 -10.52 -3.21
CA GLY A 236 -7.57 -11.49 -2.17
C GLY A 236 -8.84 -12.05 -1.56
N LYS A 237 -8.71 -12.87 -0.52
CA LYS A 237 -9.85 -13.33 0.26
C LYS A 237 -10.61 -12.14 0.82
N ALA A 238 -11.92 -12.18 0.81
CA ALA A 238 -12.80 -11.14 1.32
C ALA A 238 -13.84 -11.75 2.29
N ASP A 239 -14.00 -11.14 3.45
CA ASP A 239 -15.04 -11.48 4.42
C ASP A 239 -16.25 -10.56 4.20
N ILE A 240 -17.19 -11.01 3.38
CA ILE A 240 -18.35 -10.23 2.96
C ILE A 240 -19.61 -10.83 3.59
N LYS A 241 -20.36 -9.97 4.27
CA LYS A 241 -21.69 -10.29 4.77
C LYS A 241 -22.73 -9.67 3.86
N VAL A 242 -23.64 -10.48 3.37
CA VAL A 242 -24.82 -10.02 2.64
C VAL A 242 -26.02 -10.11 3.57
N LYS A 243 -26.80 -9.03 3.67
CA LYS A 243 -28.03 -8.97 4.46
C LYS A 243 -29.19 -8.50 3.61
N ASP A 244 -30.30 -9.19 3.69
CA ASP A 244 -31.56 -8.74 3.14
C ASP A 244 -32.27 -7.79 4.12
N GLN A 245 -32.67 -6.61 3.64
CA GLN A 245 -33.45 -5.61 4.38
C GLN A 245 -34.69 -5.23 3.57
N GLY A 246 -35.53 -6.19 3.25
CA GLY A 246 -36.75 -5.97 2.47
C GLY A 246 -36.42 -5.62 1.02
N ASP A 247 -36.64 -4.38 0.60
CA ASP A 247 -36.42 -3.95 -0.79
C ASP A 247 -34.93 -3.81 -1.18
N THR A 248 -34.00 -3.92 -0.21
CA THR A 248 -32.58 -3.67 -0.42
C THR A 248 -31.71 -4.82 0.09
N LEU A 249 -30.73 -5.23 -0.71
CA LEU A 249 -29.63 -6.08 -0.24
C LEU A 249 -28.45 -5.21 0.19
N ILE A 250 -28.00 -5.38 1.42
CA ILE A 250 -26.79 -4.74 1.92
C ILE A 250 -25.63 -5.73 1.77
N VAL A 251 -24.65 -5.35 0.96
CA VAL A 251 -23.44 -6.13 0.71
C VAL A 251 -22.29 -5.47 1.44
N GLY A 252 -21.89 -6.05 2.55
CA GLY A 252 -20.68 -5.77 3.29
C GLY A 252 -20.27 -4.30 3.46
N LYS A 253 -19.02 -4.09 3.87
CA LYS A 253 -18.37 -2.76 3.90
C LYS A 253 -17.42 -2.66 2.72
N ASP A 254 -17.36 -1.49 2.08
CA ASP A 254 -16.36 -1.16 1.03
C ASP A 254 -14.95 -1.05 1.65
N ILE A 255 -14.39 -2.17 2.06
CA ILE A 255 -13.04 -2.27 2.66
C ILE A 255 -12.12 -3.21 1.89
N TYR A 256 -12.63 -3.85 0.85
CA TYR A 256 -11.87 -4.74 -0.04
C TYR A 256 -11.76 -4.13 -1.42
N PRO A 257 -10.57 -4.01 -1.99
CA PRO A 257 -10.41 -3.52 -3.36
C PRO A 257 -10.92 -4.59 -4.33
N MET A 258 -11.85 -4.19 -5.20
CA MET A 258 -12.37 -5.05 -6.26
C MET A 258 -11.58 -4.82 -7.55
N LYS A 259 -11.45 -5.85 -8.37
CA LYS A 259 -10.86 -5.78 -9.72
C LYS A 259 -11.82 -5.13 -10.72
N LYS A 260 -13.12 -5.38 -10.52
CA LYS A 260 -14.21 -4.83 -11.33
C LYS A 260 -15.32 -4.41 -10.37
N ALA A 261 -15.90 -3.27 -10.62
CA ALA A 261 -17.15 -2.83 -10.01
C ALA A 261 -18.29 -3.19 -10.97
#